data_bdc322d52a60dd828c2ccb7db79f3850
#
_entry.id   bdc322d52a60dd828c2ccb7db79f3850
#
_cell.length_a   1.000
_cell.length_b   1.000
_cell.length_c   1.000
_cell.angle_alpha   90.00
_cell.angle_beta   90.00
_cell.angle_gamma   90.00
#
_symmetry.space_group_name_H-M   'P 1'
#
loop_
_entity.id
_entity.type
_entity.pdbx_description
1 polymer ?
#
loop_
_entity_poly.entity_id
_entity_poly.type
_entity_poly.pdbx_seq_one_letter_code
_entity_poly.pdbx_strand_id
1 'polypeptide(L)'
;MKELLSNLIEALREELKQYGEMLALLDQQQQLVTHRQAAELPENVNSVNAQAGVIAAARQEREQRQRHLARLLAQPENSSFPVLIPLLPPDYRPLMDALVRENNELLVRVQQRARQNHLLLSHCVELMQQLINSIFPAASPTTYDGAGRVPAAVVAPQSLYQAVG
;
A
#
# COMPACT_ATOMS: atom_id res chain seq x y z
N MET A 1 10.04 -31.48 -11.24
CA MET A 1 11.02 -30.51 -10.71
C MET A 1 11.22 -29.31 -11.65
N LYS A 2 11.69 -29.47 -12.88
CA LYS A 2 11.95 -28.33 -13.79
C LYS A 2 10.72 -27.44 -14.02
N GLU A 3 9.58 -28.02 -14.31
CA GLU A 3 8.32 -27.31 -14.53
C GLU A 3 7.87 -26.52 -13.28
N LEU A 4 7.98 -27.12 -12.08
CA LEU A 4 7.66 -26.43 -10.82
C LEU A 4 8.57 -25.22 -10.58
N LEU A 5 9.87 -25.36 -10.87
CA LEU A 5 10.81 -24.25 -10.75
C LEU A 5 10.52 -23.16 -11.77
N SER A 6 10.22 -23.53 -13.04
CA SER A 6 9.80 -22.56 -14.05
C SER A 6 8.57 -21.78 -13.60
N ASN A 7 7.55 -22.47 -13.11
CA ASN A 7 6.31 -21.84 -12.63
C ASN A 7 6.55 -20.92 -11.43
N LEU A 8 7.44 -21.30 -10.50
CA LEU A 8 7.78 -20.45 -9.36
C LEU A 8 8.57 -19.21 -9.78
N ILE A 9 9.50 -19.36 -10.75
CA ILE A 9 10.25 -18.24 -11.33
C ILE A 9 9.29 -17.25 -12.01
N GLU A 10 8.31 -17.75 -12.77
CA GLU A 10 7.29 -16.89 -13.38
C GLU A 10 6.45 -16.15 -12.34
N ALA A 11 6.04 -16.82 -11.26
CA ALA A 11 5.30 -16.18 -10.18
C ALA A 11 6.12 -15.10 -9.46
N LEU A 12 7.42 -15.33 -9.23
CA LEU A 12 8.32 -14.33 -8.67
C LEU A 12 8.51 -13.12 -9.60
N ARG A 13 8.60 -13.34 -10.90
CA ARG A 13 8.69 -12.27 -11.91
C ARG A 13 7.40 -11.47 -11.98
N GLU A 14 6.26 -12.15 -11.90
CA GLU A 14 4.97 -11.46 -11.88
C GLU A 14 4.81 -10.61 -10.62
N GLU A 15 5.13 -11.14 -9.44
CA GLU A 15 5.11 -10.38 -8.20
C GLU A 15 6.05 -9.16 -8.28
N LEU A 16 7.26 -9.32 -8.82
CA LEU A 16 8.22 -8.23 -9.04
C LEU A 16 7.65 -7.14 -9.96
N LYS A 17 7.03 -7.53 -11.06
CA LYS A 17 6.37 -6.62 -11.99
C LYS A 17 5.28 -5.81 -11.29
N GLN A 18 4.42 -6.47 -10.50
CA GLN A 18 3.32 -5.82 -9.79
C GLN A 18 3.82 -4.83 -8.72
N TYR A 19 4.94 -5.10 -8.05
CA TYR A 19 5.59 -4.12 -7.17
C TYR A 19 6.12 -2.91 -7.96
N GLY A 20 6.66 -3.12 -9.17
CA GLY A 20 7.11 -2.04 -10.05
C GLY A 20 5.97 -1.11 -10.46
N GLU A 21 4.82 -1.68 -10.85
CA GLU A 21 3.61 -0.92 -11.19
C GLU A 21 3.07 -0.14 -9.98
N MET A 22 3.05 -0.74 -8.80
CA MET A 22 2.68 -0.05 -7.56
C MET A 22 3.62 1.14 -7.28
N LEU A 23 4.93 0.95 -7.42
CA LEU A 23 5.89 2.02 -7.18
C LEU A 23 5.64 3.20 -8.13
N ALA A 24 5.36 2.93 -9.41
CA ALA A 24 5.03 3.96 -10.39
C ALA A 24 3.76 4.75 -10.02
N LEU A 25 2.70 4.06 -9.55
CA LEU A 25 1.47 4.70 -9.08
C LEU A 25 1.71 5.57 -7.84
N LEU A 26 2.54 5.11 -6.91
CA LEU A 26 2.89 5.89 -5.71
C LEU A 26 3.78 7.09 -6.06
N ASP A 27 4.67 6.98 -7.04
CA ASP A 27 5.46 8.12 -7.56
C ASP A 27 4.56 9.14 -8.23
N GLN A 28 3.59 8.70 -9.04
CA GLN A 28 2.56 9.56 -9.62
C GLN A 28 1.75 10.27 -8.53
N GLN A 29 1.31 9.55 -7.50
CA GLN A 29 0.58 10.14 -6.36
C GLN A 29 1.37 11.27 -5.71
N GLN A 30 2.65 11.07 -5.47
CA GLN A 30 3.52 12.10 -4.90
C GLN A 30 3.60 13.34 -5.81
N GLN A 31 3.71 13.14 -7.13
CA GLN A 31 3.73 14.24 -8.10
C GLN A 31 2.41 15.02 -8.10
N LEU A 32 1.27 14.34 -8.10
CA LEU A 32 -0.06 14.97 -8.04
C LEU A 32 -0.21 15.87 -6.81
N VAL A 33 0.23 15.40 -5.65
CA VAL A 33 0.20 16.19 -4.40
C VAL A 33 1.16 17.38 -4.50
N THR A 34 2.38 17.17 -4.96
CA THR A 34 3.41 18.21 -5.04
C THR A 34 3.04 19.31 -6.02
N HIS A 35 2.42 18.98 -7.16
CA HIS A 35 1.98 19.93 -8.18
C HIS A 35 0.55 20.46 -7.96
N ARG A 36 -0.06 20.15 -6.82
CA ARG A 36 -1.42 20.59 -6.46
C ARG A 36 -2.51 20.16 -7.44
N GLN A 37 -2.33 19.00 -8.09
CA GLN A 37 -3.30 18.40 -9.02
C GLN A 37 -4.34 17.57 -8.26
N ALA A 38 -5.08 18.22 -7.36
CA ALA A 38 -6.01 17.55 -6.47
C ALA A 38 -7.17 16.83 -7.19
N ALA A 39 -7.53 17.29 -8.40
CA ALA A 39 -8.60 16.70 -9.19
C ALA A 39 -8.30 15.26 -9.66
N GLU A 40 -7.05 14.93 -9.91
CA GLU A 40 -6.61 13.61 -10.38
C GLU A 40 -6.29 12.63 -9.24
N LEU A 41 -6.18 13.14 -8.02
CA LEU A 41 -5.78 12.34 -6.87
C LEU A 41 -6.76 11.20 -6.52
N PRO A 42 -8.11 11.37 -6.59
CA PRO A 42 -9.05 10.28 -6.30
C PRO A 42 -8.91 9.10 -7.26
N GLU A 43 -8.67 9.35 -8.55
CA GLU A 43 -8.47 8.30 -9.56
C GLU A 43 -7.17 7.54 -9.30
N ASN A 44 -6.09 8.26 -8.97
CA ASN A 44 -4.83 7.63 -8.58
C ASN A 44 -4.98 6.77 -7.33
N VAL A 45 -5.68 7.24 -6.29
CA VAL A 45 -5.95 6.46 -5.07
C VAL A 45 -6.72 5.18 -5.38
N ASN A 46 -7.72 5.24 -6.27
CA ASN A 46 -8.44 4.05 -6.72
C ASN A 46 -7.51 3.07 -7.44
N SER A 47 -6.61 3.56 -8.28
CA SER A 47 -5.61 2.75 -8.98
C SER A 47 -4.63 2.07 -8.02
N VAL A 48 -4.15 2.80 -7.00
CA VAL A 48 -3.29 2.24 -5.93
C VAL A 48 -4.02 1.13 -5.16
N ASN A 49 -5.30 1.34 -4.81
CA ASN A 49 -6.10 0.33 -4.11
C ASN A 49 -6.35 -0.91 -4.99
N ALA A 50 -6.67 -0.73 -6.26
CA ALA A 50 -6.83 -1.84 -7.20
C ALA A 50 -5.53 -2.64 -7.35
N GLN A 51 -4.39 -1.95 -7.49
CA GLN A 51 -3.06 -2.57 -7.61
C GLN A 51 -2.68 -3.35 -6.35
N ALA A 52 -3.08 -2.90 -5.16
CA ALA A 52 -2.87 -3.66 -3.92
C ALA A 52 -3.57 -5.03 -3.95
N GLY A 53 -4.77 -5.11 -4.54
CA GLY A 53 -5.48 -6.37 -4.76
C GLY A 53 -4.73 -7.30 -5.73
N VAL A 54 -4.19 -6.75 -6.82
CA VAL A 54 -3.39 -7.51 -7.80
C VAL A 54 -2.12 -8.08 -7.15
N ILE A 55 -1.41 -7.27 -6.35
CA ILE A 55 -0.24 -7.72 -5.59
C ILE A 55 -0.60 -8.84 -4.62
N ALA A 56 -1.72 -8.73 -3.91
CA ALA A 56 -2.17 -9.76 -2.98
C ALA A 56 -2.40 -11.11 -3.71
N ALA A 57 -3.02 -11.07 -4.89
CA ALA A 57 -3.23 -12.26 -5.72
C ALA A 57 -1.90 -12.87 -6.23
N ALA A 58 -0.99 -12.03 -6.75
CA ALA A 58 0.32 -12.48 -7.23
C ALA A 58 1.15 -13.12 -6.09
N ARG A 59 1.12 -12.51 -4.89
CA ARG A 59 1.76 -13.05 -3.70
C ARG A 59 1.18 -14.40 -3.30
N GLN A 60 -0.14 -14.53 -3.28
CA GLN A 60 -0.82 -15.79 -2.94
C GLN A 60 -0.41 -16.91 -3.90
N GLU A 61 -0.37 -16.62 -5.20
CA GLU A 61 0.06 -17.57 -6.23
C GLU A 61 1.53 -18.00 -6.02
N ARG A 62 2.44 -17.07 -5.79
CA ARG A 62 3.85 -17.36 -5.47
C ARG A 62 3.97 -18.22 -4.21
N GLU A 63 3.21 -17.92 -3.14
CA GLU A 63 3.22 -18.69 -1.91
C GLU A 63 2.71 -20.13 -2.09
N GLN A 64 1.69 -20.33 -2.91
CA GLN A 64 1.19 -21.67 -3.23
C GLN A 64 2.27 -22.48 -3.95
N ARG A 65 2.96 -21.89 -4.92
CA ARG A 65 4.05 -22.55 -5.67
C ARG A 65 5.26 -22.83 -4.77
N GLN A 66 5.58 -21.93 -3.85
CA GLN A 66 6.64 -22.12 -2.85
C GLN A 66 6.33 -23.29 -1.92
N ARG A 67 5.10 -23.38 -1.40
CA ARG A 67 4.65 -24.52 -0.57
C ARG A 67 4.74 -25.84 -1.33
N HIS A 68 4.34 -25.85 -2.60
CA HIS A 68 4.44 -27.04 -3.44
C HIS A 68 5.91 -27.48 -3.62
N LEU A 69 6.82 -26.54 -3.86
CA LEU A 69 8.25 -26.82 -3.94
C LEU A 69 8.80 -27.35 -2.61
N ALA A 70 8.40 -26.75 -1.47
CA ALA A 70 8.83 -27.20 -0.16
C ALA A 70 8.45 -28.66 0.10
N ARG A 71 7.19 -29.05 -0.19
CA ARG A 71 6.75 -30.46 -0.10
C ARG A 71 7.59 -31.41 -0.95
N LEU A 72 7.90 -31.01 -2.18
CA LEU A 72 8.71 -31.83 -3.08
C LEU A 72 10.14 -32.00 -2.59
N LEU A 73 10.66 -31.02 -1.85
CA LEU A 73 12.00 -31.06 -1.23
C LEU A 73 11.98 -31.68 0.18
N ALA A 74 10.85 -32.28 0.60
CA ALA A 74 10.64 -32.82 1.94
C ALA A 74 10.93 -31.81 3.07
N GLN A 75 10.58 -30.53 2.81
CA GLN A 75 10.69 -29.44 3.77
C GLN A 75 9.30 -29.02 4.28
N PRO A 76 9.21 -28.39 5.46
CA PRO A 76 7.98 -27.80 5.94
C PRO A 76 7.37 -26.80 4.94
N GLU A 77 6.05 -26.75 4.82
CA GLU A 77 5.36 -25.89 3.84
C GLU A 77 5.63 -24.39 4.02
N ASN A 78 5.96 -23.97 5.22
CA ASN A 78 6.29 -22.59 5.57
C ASN A 78 7.80 -22.28 5.45
N SER A 79 8.58 -23.18 4.82
CA SER A 79 10.02 -22.96 4.63
C SER A 79 10.28 -21.73 3.78
N SER A 80 11.18 -20.88 4.24
CA SER A 80 11.62 -19.67 3.55
C SER A 80 12.58 -19.98 2.39
N PHE A 81 12.73 -19.06 1.45
CA PHE A 81 13.65 -19.20 0.33
C PHE A 81 15.11 -19.48 0.73
N PRO A 82 15.68 -18.84 1.77
CA PRO A 82 17.02 -19.19 2.24
C PRO A 82 17.21 -20.68 2.59
N VAL A 83 16.16 -21.38 3.00
CA VAL A 83 16.18 -22.82 3.29
C VAL A 83 16.03 -23.64 2.01
N LEU A 84 15.19 -23.19 1.08
CA LEU A 84 14.87 -23.94 -0.14
C LEU A 84 15.93 -23.81 -1.21
N ILE A 85 16.52 -22.63 -1.41
CA ILE A 85 17.47 -22.33 -2.50
C ILE A 85 18.69 -23.27 -2.47
N PRO A 86 19.34 -23.58 -1.32
CA PRO A 86 20.46 -24.52 -1.28
C PRO A 86 20.12 -25.94 -1.72
N LEU A 87 18.84 -26.33 -1.64
CA LEU A 87 18.36 -27.66 -2.01
C LEU A 87 18.01 -27.79 -3.51
N LEU A 88 17.98 -26.65 -4.23
CA LEU A 88 17.69 -26.63 -5.66
C LEU A 88 18.88 -27.12 -6.50
N PRO A 89 18.63 -27.57 -7.75
CA PRO A 89 19.71 -27.81 -8.70
C PRO A 89 20.61 -26.57 -8.85
N PRO A 90 21.93 -26.75 -8.97
CA PRO A 90 22.90 -25.63 -9.01
C PRO A 90 22.58 -24.55 -10.04
N ASP A 91 22.06 -24.95 -11.20
CA ASP A 91 21.75 -24.06 -12.33
C ASP A 91 20.64 -23.03 -11.99
N TYR A 92 19.76 -23.36 -11.05
CA TYR A 92 18.62 -22.50 -10.67
C TYR A 92 18.90 -21.60 -9.47
N ARG A 93 19.89 -21.92 -8.64
CA ARG A 93 20.18 -21.19 -7.39
C ARG A 93 20.48 -19.72 -7.61
N PRO A 94 21.38 -19.30 -8.54
CA PRO A 94 21.69 -17.90 -8.73
C PRO A 94 20.48 -17.08 -9.18
N LEU A 95 19.66 -17.62 -10.09
CA LEU A 95 18.47 -16.94 -10.58
C LEU A 95 17.42 -16.78 -9.47
N MET A 96 17.18 -17.84 -8.69
CA MET A 96 16.22 -17.79 -7.59
C MET A 96 16.66 -16.80 -6.51
N ASP A 97 17.94 -16.80 -6.14
CA ASP A 97 18.47 -15.86 -5.16
C ASP A 97 18.34 -14.41 -5.63
N ALA A 98 18.69 -14.14 -6.89
CA ALA A 98 18.55 -12.82 -7.49
C ALA A 98 17.09 -12.34 -7.49
N LEU A 99 16.14 -13.18 -7.94
CA LEU A 99 14.72 -12.82 -7.98
C LEU A 99 14.14 -12.56 -6.59
N VAL A 100 14.48 -13.39 -5.61
CA VAL A 100 14.01 -13.21 -4.23
C VAL A 100 14.56 -11.91 -3.64
N ARG A 101 15.84 -11.61 -3.87
CA ARG A 101 16.46 -10.37 -3.42
C ARG A 101 15.81 -9.14 -4.08
N GLU A 102 15.64 -9.16 -5.41
CA GLU A 102 14.98 -8.06 -6.14
C GLU A 102 13.55 -7.82 -5.67
N ASN A 103 12.77 -8.88 -5.43
CA ASN A 103 11.41 -8.76 -4.88
C ASN A 103 11.43 -8.10 -3.50
N ASN A 104 12.32 -8.51 -2.61
CA ASN A 104 12.43 -7.94 -1.28
C ASN A 104 12.86 -6.47 -1.32
N GLU A 105 13.83 -6.12 -2.15
CA GLU A 105 14.31 -4.75 -2.32
C GLU A 105 13.20 -3.84 -2.86
N LEU A 106 12.46 -4.30 -3.87
CA LEU A 106 11.37 -3.52 -4.46
C LEU A 106 10.20 -3.38 -3.49
N LEU A 107 9.85 -4.43 -2.74
CA LEU A 107 8.84 -4.38 -1.68
C LEU A 107 9.18 -3.33 -0.62
N VAL A 108 10.44 -3.28 -0.17
CA VAL A 108 10.90 -2.26 0.79
C VAL A 108 10.75 -0.85 0.21
N ARG A 109 11.10 -0.65 -1.06
CA ARG A 109 10.93 0.65 -1.74
C ARG A 109 9.46 1.06 -1.84
N VAL A 110 8.57 0.13 -2.21
CA VAL A 110 7.11 0.36 -2.24
C VAL A 110 6.60 0.78 -0.85
N GLN A 111 6.99 0.05 0.19
CA GLN A 111 6.60 0.38 1.57
C GLN A 111 7.09 1.75 2.02
N GLN A 112 8.34 2.10 1.70
CA GLN A 112 8.90 3.42 2.03
C GLN A 112 8.15 4.52 1.30
N ARG A 113 7.88 4.37 0.00
CA ARG A 113 7.14 5.35 -0.79
C ARG A 113 5.71 5.50 -0.30
N ALA A 114 5.02 4.41 0.01
CA ALA A 114 3.68 4.44 0.57
C ALA A 114 3.62 5.20 1.90
N ARG A 115 4.59 4.98 2.80
CA ARG A 115 4.69 5.73 4.07
C ARG A 115 4.95 7.21 3.84
N GLN A 116 5.84 7.58 2.91
CA GLN A 116 6.12 8.97 2.57
C GLN A 116 4.86 9.67 2.03
N ASN A 117 4.14 9.02 1.12
CA ASN A 117 2.90 9.55 0.57
C ASN A 117 1.81 9.70 1.63
N HIS A 118 1.67 8.72 2.53
CA HIS A 118 0.73 8.81 3.65
C HIS A 118 1.01 10.03 4.55
N LEU A 119 2.26 10.24 4.92
CA LEU A 119 2.65 11.41 5.73
C LEU A 119 2.39 12.72 4.99
N LEU A 120 2.71 12.79 3.70
CA LEU A 120 2.46 13.96 2.87
C LEU A 120 0.95 14.30 2.78
N LEU A 121 0.13 13.29 2.50
CA LEU A 121 -1.33 13.45 2.43
C LEU A 121 -1.94 13.86 3.77
N SER A 122 -1.52 13.22 4.86
CA SER A 122 -1.96 13.58 6.22
C SER A 122 -1.65 15.03 6.54
N HIS A 123 -0.44 15.48 6.23
CA HIS A 123 -0.04 16.87 6.46
C HIS A 123 -0.86 17.86 5.61
N CYS A 124 -1.17 17.53 4.36
CA CYS A 124 -2.05 18.34 3.53
C CYS A 124 -3.46 18.46 4.15
N VAL A 125 -4.02 17.38 4.67
CA VAL A 125 -5.33 17.38 5.34
C VAL A 125 -5.30 18.26 6.61
N GLU A 126 -4.25 18.16 7.42
CA GLU A 126 -4.07 19.00 8.62
C GLU A 126 -4.02 20.49 8.27
N LEU A 127 -3.24 20.87 7.26
CA LEU A 127 -3.15 22.25 6.78
C LEU A 127 -4.50 22.78 6.27
N MET A 128 -5.25 21.96 5.52
CA MET A 128 -6.60 22.32 5.08
C MET A 128 -7.55 22.52 6.27
N GLN A 129 -7.48 21.64 7.27
CA GLN A 129 -8.29 21.77 8.47
C GLN A 129 -7.96 23.05 9.24
N GLN A 130 -6.69 23.39 9.38
CA GLN A 130 -6.25 24.65 10.01
C GLN A 130 -6.77 25.86 9.22
N LEU A 131 -6.71 25.82 7.89
CA LEU A 131 -7.23 26.87 7.04
C LEU A 131 -8.75 27.04 7.21
N ILE A 132 -9.51 25.95 7.18
CA ILE A 132 -10.96 25.96 7.41
C ILE A 132 -11.27 26.57 8.79
N ASN A 133 -10.58 26.14 9.83
CA ASN A 133 -10.75 26.64 11.18
C ASN A 133 -10.38 28.13 11.32
N SER A 134 -9.43 28.62 10.48
CA SER A 134 -9.06 30.04 10.48
C SER A 134 -10.09 30.94 9.77
N ILE A 135 -10.72 30.40 8.70
CA ILE A 135 -11.76 31.12 7.93
C ILE A 135 -13.12 31.02 8.63
N PHE A 136 -13.43 29.86 9.18
CA PHE A 136 -14.66 29.56 9.90
C PHE A 136 -14.30 29.14 11.34
N PRO A 137 -13.87 30.07 12.20
CA PRO A 137 -13.64 29.70 13.59
C PRO A 137 -14.93 29.08 14.11
N ALA A 138 -14.90 27.83 14.53
CA ALA A 138 -16.03 27.19 15.15
C ALA A 138 -16.48 28.14 16.27
N ALA A 139 -17.73 28.58 16.24
CA ALA A 139 -18.28 29.39 17.29
C ALA A 139 -17.96 28.67 18.59
N SER A 140 -17.20 29.33 19.46
CA SER A 140 -16.84 28.77 20.76
C SER A 140 -18.10 28.18 21.38
N PRO A 141 -18.06 26.98 21.97
CA PRO A 141 -19.25 26.40 22.57
C PRO A 141 -19.86 27.48 23.47
N THR A 142 -21.01 27.96 23.07
CA THR A 142 -21.70 29.03 23.76
C THR A 142 -21.88 28.56 25.19
N THR A 143 -21.07 29.11 26.08
CA THR A 143 -21.30 29.06 27.52
C THR A 143 -22.75 29.45 27.72
N TYR A 144 -23.49 28.62 28.46
CA TYR A 144 -24.85 28.93 28.88
C TYR A 144 -24.94 30.41 29.30
N ASP A 145 -25.88 31.14 28.69
CA ASP A 145 -26.16 32.44 29.23
C ASP A 145 -26.73 32.24 30.64
N GLY A 146 -26.60 33.21 31.52
CA GLY A 146 -27.04 33.09 32.92
C GLY A 146 -28.55 32.79 33.10
N ALA A 147 -29.32 32.59 32.04
CA ALA A 147 -30.72 32.23 31.99
C ALA A 147 -30.98 30.77 31.52
N GLY A 148 -29.93 29.95 31.27
CA GLY A 148 -30.06 28.52 30.93
C GLY A 148 -30.66 28.21 29.55
N ARG A 149 -30.70 29.18 28.64
CA ARG A 149 -31.20 28.99 27.27
C ARG A 149 -30.06 28.60 26.33
N VAL A 150 -30.28 27.53 25.58
CA VAL A 150 -29.39 27.12 24.50
C VAL A 150 -29.74 27.95 23.27
N PRO A 151 -28.85 28.80 22.72
CA PRO A 151 -29.13 29.47 21.46
C PRO A 151 -29.29 28.38 20.39
N ALA A 152 -30.26 28.60 19.47
CA ALA A 152 -30.56 27.64 18.40
C ALA A 152 -29.29 27.22 17.68
N ALA A 153 -29.08 25.89 17.59
CA ALA A 153 -27.92 25.30 17.00
C ALA A 153 -27.75 25.81 15.56
N VAL A 154 -26.64 26.50 15.32
CA VAL A 154 -26.12 26.66 13.96
C VAL A 154 -25.81 25.23 13.49
N VAL A 155 -26.54 24.78 12.47
CA VAL A 155 -26.34 23.46 11.85
C VAL A 155 -24.85 23.27 11.59
N ALA A 156 -24.25 22.36 12.33
CA ALA A 156 -22.87 21.97 12.07
C ALA A 156 -22.79 21.48 10.61
N PRO A 157 -21.85 21.94 9.80
CA PRO A 157 -21.66 21.40 8.47
C PRO A 157 -21.43 19.90 8.63
N GLN A 158 -22.33 19.10 8.03
CA GLN A 158 -22.13 17.65 7.97
C GLN A 158 -20.75 17.40 7.37
N SER A 159 -19.95 16.56 8.05
CA SER A 159 -18.64 16.18 7.56
C SER A 159 -18.78 15.60 6.16
N LEU A 160 -18.20 16.25 5.16
CA LEU A 160 -18.19 15.81 3.76
C LEU A 160 -17.33 14.56 3.56
N TYR A 161 -16.74 14.03 4.61
CA TYR A 161 -15.94 12.83 4.61
C TYR A 161 -16.37 11.90 5.74
N GLN A 162 -17.23 10.93 5.43
CA GLN A 162 -17.23 9.67 6.17
C GLN A 162 -16.04 8.86 5.65
N ALA A 163 -15.01 8.75 6.46
CA ALA A 163 -13.94 7.80 6.23
C ALA A 163 -14.56 6.40 6.25
N VAL A 164 -14.52 5.73 5.13
CA VAL A 164 -14.80 4.30 5.06
C VAL A 164 -13.65 3.62 5.78
N GLY A 165 -14.00 2.88 6.84
CA GLY A 165 -13.08 2.05 7.62
C GLY A 165 -12.56 0.84 6.82
#